data_14bcc346031504a1d892677fde9db991
#
_entry.id   14bcc346031504a1d892677fde9db991
#
_cell.length_a   1.000
_cell.length_b   1.000
_cell.length_c   1.000
_cell.angle_alpha   90.00
_cell.angle_beta   90.00
_cell.angle_gamma   90.00
#
_symmetry.space_group_name_H-M   'P 1'
#
loop_
_entity.id
_entity.type
_entity.pdbx_description
1 polymer ?
#
loop_
_entity_poly.entity_id
_entity_poly.type
_entity_poly.pdbx_seq_one_letter_code
_entity_poly.pdbx_strand_id
1 'polypeptide(L)'
;MTDPRDPGTRVPEAIRRLGKVHHVAVIVRDIEDSLGFWRDMLGLPVEMVLPIEQDRVAIAFLPVGESKVELVQPTDDTTGVARFLESKGEGFHHVCFEVADIGAALMRLELDGIEVIDRVARKGAEGPVAFLHPRSCHGVLVELIEAPGGPAWAALGYEAT
;
A
#
# COMPACT_ATOMS: atom_id res chain seq x y z
N MET A 1 -10.28 14.62 -27.10
CA MET A 1 -9.08 14.34 -26.27
C MET A 1 -8.83 15.58 -25.44
N THR A 2 -9.22 15.55 -24.18
CA THR A 2 -9.06 16.69 -23.26
C THR A 2 -7.59 16.80 -22.84
N ASP A 3 -7.02 17.99 -23.04
CA ASP A 3 -5.64 18.28 -22.61
C ASP A 3 -5.58 18.14 -21.07
N PRO A 4 -4.70 17.29 -20.52
CA PRO A 4 -4.55 17.13 -19.07
C PRO A 4 -4.10 18.42 -18.36
N ARG A 5 -3.80 19.47 -19.12
CA ARG A 5 -3.47 20.81 -18.63
C ARG A 5 -4.65 21.78 -18.62
N ASP A 6 -5.83 21.33 -19.06
CA ASP A 6 -7.05 22.15 -19.07
C ASP A 6 -7.49 22.44 -17.62
N PRO A 7 -7.55 23.72 -17.21
CA PRO A 7 -7.99 24.12 -15.88
C PRO A 7 -9.46 23.81 -15.59
N GLY A 8 -10.22 23.34 -16.58
CA GLY A 8 -11.62 22.89 -16.44
C GLY A 8 -11.75 21.48 -15.84
N THR A 9 -10.71 20.65 -15.93
CA THR A 9 -10.70 19.30 -15.33
C THR A 9 -10.11 19.38 -13.92
N ARG A 10 -10.86 19.97 -13.00
CA ARG A 10 -10.45 20.00 -11.58
C ARG A 10 -10.55 18.60 -11.00
N VAL A 11 -9.41 17.91 -10.89
CA VAL A 11 -9.27 16.77 -10.01
C VAL A 11 -9.66 17.21 -8.59
N PRO A 12 -10.61 16.56 -7.91
CA PRO A 12 -10.99 16.92 -6.55
C PRO A 12 -9.76 16.99 -5.62
N GLU A 13 -9.77 17.92 -4.67
CA GLU A 13 -8.68 18.16 -3.72
C GLU A 13 -8.23 16.87 -3.01
N ALA A 14 -9.17 15.98 -2.69
CA ALA A 14 -8.92 14.67 -2.08
C ALA A 14 -8.00 13.76 -2.90
N ILE A 15 -7.92 13.97 -4.22
CA ILE A 15 -7.04 13.21 -5.12
C ILE A 15 -5.84 14.04 -5.56
N ARG A 16 -5.90 15.37 -5.40
CA ARG A 16 -4.87 16.30 -5.87
C ARG A 16 -3.54 16.16 -5.13
N ARG A 17 -3.56 15.58 -3.95
CA ARG A 17 -2.39 15.46 -3.11
C ARG A 17 -2.29 14.04 -2.58
N LEU A 18 -1.53 13.22 -3.29
CA LEU A 18 -0.84 12.15 -2.62
C LEU A 18 0.02 12.82 -1.54
N GLY A 19 -0.19 12.47 -0.29
CA GLY A 19 0.52 13.07 0.83
C GLY A 19 2.01 12.76 0.76
N LYS A 20 2.30 11.48 0.62
CA LYS A 20 3.68 10.95 0.54
C LYS A 20 3.67 9.53 -0.02
N VAL A 21 4.84 9.01 -0.35
CA VAL A 21 5.06 7.57 -0.40
C VAL A 21 5.03 7.07 1.04
N HIS A 22 3.99 6.32 1.40
CA HIS A 22 3.87 5.77 2.75
C HIS A 22 4.88 4.64 2.96
N HIS A 23 4.89 3.68 2.03
CA HIS A 23 5.90 2.61 2.02
C HIS A 23 6.12 2.04 0.62
N VAL A 24 7.21 1.32 0.48
CA VAL A 24 7.47 0.38 -0.60
C VAL A 24 7.50 -1.02 -0.02
N ALA A 25 6.83 -1.96 -0.66
CA ALA A 25 6.75 -3.34 -0.20
C ALA A 25 7.67 -4.25 -0.99
N VAL A 26 8.38 -5.09 -0.28
CA VAL A 26 9.28 -6.12 -0.80
C VAL A 26 8.81 -7.48 -0.27
N ILE A 27 8.52 -8.41 -1.19
CA ILE A 27 8.23 -9.79 -0.81
C ILE A 27 9.53 -10.51 -0.52
N VAL A 28 9.57 -11.20 0.61
CA VAL A 28 10.71 -11.97 1.09
C VAL A 28 10.25 -13.38 1.49
N ARG A 29 11.17 -14.35 1.46
CA ARG A 29 10.91 -15.73 1.90
C ARG A 29 10.82 -15.83 3.40
N ASP A 30 11.68 -15.06 4.09
CA ASP A 30 11.79 -15.05 5.54
C ASP A 30 12.19 -13.64 6.00
N ILE A 31 11.41 -13.07 6.92
CA ILE A 31 11.66 -11.72 7.43
C ILE A 31 12.95 -11.69 8.24
N GLU A 32 13.18 -12.66 9.13
CA GLU A 32 14.38 -12.65 10.00
C GLU A 32 15.67 -12.74 9.18
N ASP A 33 15.71 -13.60 8.17
CA ASP A 33 16.86 -13.69 7.25
C ASP A 33 17.05 -12.36 6.50
N SER A 34 15.96 -11.72 6.07
CA SER A 34 15.99 -10.45 5.33
C SER A 34 16.49 -9.29 6.20
N LEU A 35 16.22 -9.32 7.51
CA LEU A 35 16.69 -8.31 8.45
C LEU A 35 18.22 -8.26 8.56
N GLY A 36 18.92 -9.33 8.23
CA GLY A 36 20.38 -9.32 8.09
C GLY A 36 20.89 -8.26 7.12
N PHE A 37 20.17 -8.05 6.01
CA PHE A 37 20.47 -6.99 5.05
C PHE A 37 19.88 -5.64 5.48
N TRP A 38 18.56 -5.59 5.70
CA TRP A 38 17.86 -4.33 5.90
C TRP A 38 18.18 -3.64 7.22
N ARG A 39 18.20 -4.40 8.30
CA ARG A 39 18.51 -3.89 9.64
C ARG A 39 20.01 -3.84 9.89
N ASP A 40 20.71 -4.97 9.69
CA ASP A 40 22.08 -5.13 10.20
C ASP A 40 23.12 -4.49 9.27
N MET A 41 22.93 -4.53 7.95
CA MET A 41 23.85 -3.91 6.99
C MET A 41 23.44 -2.47 6.63
N LEU A 42 22.15 -2.20 6.39
CA LEU A 42 21.68 -0.84 6.04
C LEU A 42 21.35 0.04 7.26
N GLY A 43 21.25 -0.56 8.45
CA GLY A 43 21.00 0.19 9.68
C GLY A 43 19.56 0.67 9.85
N LEU A 44 18.58 0.08 9.13
CA LEU A 44 17.19 0.48 9.27
C LEU A 44 16.60 -0.06 10.57
N PRO A 45 15.96 0.77 11.40
CA PRO A 45 15.27 0.28 12.59
C PRO A 45 14.05 -0.56 12.20
N VAL A 46 13.72 -1.54 13.01
CA VAL A 46 12.49 -2.32 12.88
C VAL A 46 11.45 -1.73 13.83
N GLU A 47 10.39 -1.17 13.28
CA GLU A 47 9.32 -0.56 14.09
C GLU A 47 8.28 -1.58 14.53
N MET A 48 7.96 -2.53 13.63
CA MET A 48 6.86 -3.45 13.85
C MET A 48 7.08 -4.73 13.06
N VAL A 49 6.83 -5.85 13.70
CA VAL A 49 6.71 -7.17 13.05
C VAL A 49 5.40 -7.77 13.52
N LEU A 50 4.48 -8.08 12.61
CA LEU A 50 3.18 -8.63 12.97
C LEU A 50 2.57 -9.50 11.88
N PRO A 51 1.73 -10.48 12.26
CA PRO A 51 0.90 -11.22 11.31
C PRO A 51 -0.29 -10.38 10.87
N ILE A 52 -0.66 -10.48 9.60
CA ILE A 52 -1.92 -9.98 9.04
C ILE A 52 -2.74 -11.20 8.63
N GLU A 53 -3.54 -11.70 9.54
CA GLU A 53 -4.28 -12.96 9.39
C GLU A 53 -5.21 -12.96 8.17
N GLN A 54 -5.91 -11.85 7.92
CA GLN A 54 -6.84 -11.72 6.78
C GLN A 54 -6.14 -11.87 5.42
N ASP A 55 -4.88 -11.43 5.32
CA ASP A 55 -4.07 -11.49 4.10
C ASP A 55 -3.13 -12.70 4.08
N ARG A 56 -3.06 -13.42 5.19
CA ARG A 56 -2.18 -14.59 5.40
C ARG A 56 -0.72 -14.29 5.08
N VAL A 57 -0.25 -13.18 5.64
CA VAL A 57 1.16 -12.73 5.56
C VAL A 57 1.65 -12.32 6.94
N ALA A 58 2.96 -12.35 7.13
CA ALA A 58 3.65 -11.58 8.16
C ALA A 58 4.30 -10.38 7.51
N ILE A 59 4.33 -9.26 8.20
CA ILE A 59 4.95 -8.03 7.72
C ILE A 59 5.92 -7.47 8.74
N ALA A 60 6.93 -6.74 8.26
CA ALA A 60 7.83 -5.92 9.07
C ALA A 60 7.93 -4.53 8.46
N PHE A 61 7.75 -3.49 9.28
CA PHE A 61 7.98 -2.11 8.87
C PHE A 61 9.33 -1.60 9.35
N LEU A 62 10.08 -1.01 8.43
CA LEU A 62 11.39 -0.41 8.66
C LEU A 62 11.33 1.07 8.23
N PRO A 63 11.25 2.03 9.17
CA PRO A 63 11.18 3.45 8.84
C PRO A 63 12.42 3.95 8.09
N VAL A 64 12.17 4.79 7.09
CA VAL A 64 13.19 5.52 6.32
C VAL A 64 12.69 6.95 6.11
N GLY A 65 13.12 7.89 6.93
CA GLY A 65 12.58 9.25 6.91
C GLY A 65 11.07 9.24 7.19
N GLU A 66 10.29 9.85 6.31
CA GLU A 66 8.82 9.86 6.41
C GLU A 66 8.14 8.66 5.74
N SER A 67 8.92 7.79 5.11
CA SER A 67 8.46 6.59 4.43
C SER A 67 8.93 5.34 5.16
N LYS A 68 8.54 4.17 4.67
CA LYS A 68 8.95 2.87 5.22
C LYS A 68 9.31 1.89 4.10
N VAL A 69 10.13 0.93 4.44
CA VAL A 69 10.20 -0.35 3.71
C VAL A 69 9.29 -1.33 4.45
N GLU A 70 8.41 -2.00 3.72
CA GLU A 70 7.60 -3.10 4.24
C GLU A 70 8.16 -4.41 3.71
N LEU A 71 8.58 -5.31 4.58
CA LEU A 71 8.90 -6.68 4.20
C LEU A 71 7.65 -7.53 4.36
N VAL A 72 7.31 -8.32 3.34
CA VAL A 72 6.10 -9.13 3.32
C VAL A 72 6.47 -10.59 3.11
N GLN A 73 6.14 -11.42 4.07
CA GLN A 73 6.35 -12.87 4.04
C GLN A 73 5.02 -13.60 3.98
N PRO A 74 4.76 -14.46 2.97
CA PRO A 74 3.55 -15.27 2.96
C PRO A 74 3.58 -16.30 4.10
N THR A 75 2.45 -16.48 4.77
CA THR A 75 2.27 -17.52 5.81
C THR A 75 1.44 -18.70 5.32
N ASP A 76 1.02 -18.65 4.05
CA ASP A 76 0.18 -19.66 3.40
C ASP A 76 0.53 -19.73 1.90
N ASP A 77 0.68 -20.92 1.37
CA ASP A 77 1.13 -21.16 0.00
C ASP A 77 0.04 -20.86 -1.07
N THR A 78 -1.20 -20.61 -0.66
CA THR A 78 -2.32 -20.41 -1.59
C THR A 78 -2.57 -18.94 -1.93
N THR A 79 -1.82 -18.01 -1.34
CA THR A 79 -2.01 -16.57 -1.53
C THR A 79 -1.41 -16.03 -2.82
N GLY A 80 -1.86 -14.83 -3.23
CA GLY A 80 -1.23 -14.09 -4.33
C GLY A 80 0.24 -13.74 -4.05
N VAL A 81 0.56 -13.44 -2.78
CA VAL A 81 1.93 -13.17 -2.34
C VAL A 81 2.82 -14.40 -2.47
N ALA A 82 2.33 -15.58 -2.08
CA ALA A 82 3.04 -16.84 -2.26
C ALA A 82 3.28 -17.17 -3.74
N ARG A 83 2.27 -16.98 -4.59
CA ARG A 83 2.41 -17.16 -6.05
C ARG A 83 3.41 -16.18 -6.67
N PHE A 84 3.43 -14.95 -6.20
CA PHE A 84 4.45 -13.97 -6.64
C PHE A 84 5.84 -14.46 -6.30
N LEU A 85 6.05 -14.86 -5.04
CA LEU A 85 7.33 -15.36 -4.55
C LEU A 85 7.81 -16.60 -5.33
N GLU A 86 6.91 -17.53 -5.64
CA GLU A 86 7.20 -18.73 -6.41
C GLU A 86 7.58 -18.39 -7.85
N SER A 87 6.84 -17.50 -8.50
CA SER A 87 7.01 -17.20 -9.94
C SER A 87 8.11 -16.18 -10.23
N LYS A 88 8.32 -15.19 -9.35
CA LYS A 88 9.24 -14.07 -9.56
C LYS A 88 10.40 -14.04 -8.58
N GLY A 89 10.34 -14.79 -7.49
CA GLY A 89 11.29 -14.70 -6.39
C GLY A 89 11.06 -13.49 -5.49
N GLU A 90 12.02 -13.22 -4.63
CA GLU A 90 11.99 -12.06 -3.76
C GLU A 90 12.15 -10.76 -4.54
N GLY A 91 11.52 -9.69 -4.09
CA GLY A 91 11.68 -8.39 -4.73
C GLY A 91 10.51 -7.44 -4.52
N PHE A 92 10.56 -6.31 -5.23
CA PHE A 92 9.56 -5.27 -5.20
C PHE A 92 8.17 -5.81 -5.55
N HIS A 93 7.18 -5.47 -4.72
CA HIS A 93 5.80 -5.87 -4.92
C HIS A 93 4.87 -4.69 -5.22
N HIS A 94 4.84 -3.68 -4.37
CA HIS A 94 3.99 -2.52 -4.57
C HIS A 94 4.57 -1.26 -3.95
N VAL A 95 4.01 -0.13 -4.36
CA VAL A 95 4.22 1.17 -3.73
C VAL A 95 2.89 1.64 -3.13
N CYS A 96 2.94 2.16 -1.92
CA CYS A 96 1.78 2.69 -1.21
C CYS A 96 1.87 4.20 -1.10
N PHE A 97 0.77 4.89 -1.47
CA PHE A 97 0.62 6.34 -1.36
C PHE A 97 -0.43 6.71 -0.33
N GLU A 98 -0.14 7.72 0.47
CA GLU A 98 -1.09 8.29 1.43
C GLU A 98 -2.06 9.24 0.72
N VAL A 99 -3.35 9.11 1.05
CA VAL A 99 -4.43 9.97 0.59
C VAL A 99 -5.25 10.48 1.78
N ALA A 100 -5.90 11.63 1.62
CA ALA A 100 -6.71 12.21 2.70
C ALA A 100 -8.06 11.52 2.89
N ASP A 101 -8.66 11.03 1.81
CA ASP A 101 -9.96 10.37 1.77
C ASP A 101 -9.92 9.26 0.71
N ILE A 102 -9.76 8.01 1.19
CA ILE A 102 -9.60 6.86 0.29
C ILE A 102 -10.89 6.53 -0.46
N GLY A 103 -12.05 6.77 0.15
CA GLY A 103 -13.34 6.52 -0.48
C GLY A 103 -13.57 7.47 -1.68
N ALA A 104 -13.29 8.75 -1.48
CA ALA A 104 -13.37 9.74 -2.56
C ALA A 104 -12.33 9.47 -3.66
N ALA A 105 -11.12 9.05 -3.27
CA ALA A 105 -10.06 8.69 -4.22
C ALA A 105 -10.46 7.51 -5.11
N LEU A 106 -10.96 6.42 -4.53
CA LEU A 106 -11.40 5.23 -5.25
C LEU A 106 -12.55 5.54 -6.21
N MET A 107 -13.57 6.25 -5.72
CA MET A 107 -14.72 6.66 -6.55
C MET A 107 -14.25 7.46 -7.77
N ARG A 108 -13.37 8.40 -7.59
CA ARG A 108 -12.85 9.22 -8.69
C ARG A 108 -12.05 8.42 -9.68
N LEU A 109 -11.17 7.56 -9.20
CA LEU A 109 -10.35 6.70 -10.06
C LEU A 109 -11.21 5.77 -10.92
N GLU A 110 -12.26 5.16 -10.35
CA GLU A 110 -13.20 4.33 -11.11
C GLU A 110 -13.94 5.14 -12.19
N LEU A 111 -14.38 6.37 -11.86
CA LEU A 111 -15.02 7.26 -12.85
C LEU A 111 -14.07 7.65 -13.99
N ASP A 112 -12.79 7.74 -13.73
CA ASP A 112 -11.75 8.00 -14.73
C ASP A 112 -11.29 6.73 -15.47
N GLY A 113 -11.92 5.58 -15.20
CA GLY A 113 -11.67 4.31 -15.88
C GLY A 113 -10.49 3.51 -15.35
N ILE A 114 -9.98 3.85 -14.16
CA ILE A 114 -8.93 3.07 -13.49
C ILE A 114 -9.56 1.82 -12.89
N GLU A 115 -9.00 0.67 -13.20
CA GLU A 115 -9.41 -0.60 -12.61
C GLU A 115 -8.90 -0.69 -11.17
N VAL A 116 -9.82 -0.75 -10.22
CA VAL A 116 -9.50 -0.94 -8.80
C VAL A 116 -9.67 -2.40 -8.42
N ILE A 117 -8.78 -2.93 -7.58
CA ILE A 117 -8.91 -4.27 -7.01
C ILE A 117 -9.89 -4.23 -5.84
N ASP A 118 -9.70 -3.26 -4.94
CA ASP A 118 -10.59 -3.02 -3.80
C ASP A 118 -11.48 -1.83 -4.08
N ARG A 119 -12.77 -2.04 -4.28
CA ARG A 119 -13.75 -0.96 -4.49
C ARG A 119 -14.10 -0.21 -3.21
N VAL A 120 -13.88 -0.84 -2.09
CA VAL A 120 -14.07 -0.28 -0.74
C VAL A 120 -12.80 -0.53 0.03
N ALA A 121 -12.34 0.48 0.77
CA ALA A 121 -11.18 0.34 1.62
C ALA A 121 -11.38 -0.75 2.67
N ARG A 122 -10.35 -1.53 2.90
CA ARG A 122 -10.30 -2.57 3.92
C ARG A 122 -9.30 -2.23 5.01
N LYS A 123 -9.37 -2.95 6.12
CA LYS A 123 -8.48 -2.72 7.26
C LYS A 123 -7.05 -3.16 6.91
N GLY A 124 -6.10 -2.23 6.92
CA GLY A 124 -4.66 -2.50 6.82
C GLY A 124 -3.98 -2.45 8.18
N ALA A 125 -2.66 -2.63 8.21
CA ALA A 125 -1.91 -2.60 9.47
C ALA A 125 -1.85 -1.20 10.09
N GLU A 126 -1.73 -0.16 9.28
CA GLU A 126 -1.52 1.22 9.73
C GLU A 126 -2.60 2.19 9.26
N GLY A 127 -3.67 1.70 8.67
CA GLY A 127 -4.79 2.52 8.20
C GLY A 127 -5.65 1.80 7.16
N PRO A 128 -6.77 2.43 6.75
CA PRO A 128 -7.60 1.92 5.65
C PRO A 128 -6.80 1.86 4.34
N VAL A 129 -6.84 0.73 3.65
CA VAL A 129 -6.08 0.48 2.42
C VAL A 129 -6.95 -0.02 1.27
N ALA A 130 -6.50 0.22 0.05
CA ALA A 130 -7.08 -0.33 -1.16
C ALA A 130 -6.03 -0.44 -2.28
N PHE A 131 -6.15 -1.45 -3.12
CA PHE A 131 -5.24 -1.69 -4.24
C PHE A 131 -5.86 -1.30 -5.58
N LEU A 132 -5.04 -0.73 -6.45
CA LEU A 132 -5.33 -0.44 -7.85
C LEU A 132 -4.69 -1.53 -8.72
N HIS A 133 -5.39 -1.92 -9.79
CA HIS A 133 -4.90 -2.99 -10.67
C HIS A 133 -3.71 -2.52 -11.51
N PRO A 134 -2.61 -3.28 -11.57
CA PRO A 134 -1.41 -2.91 -12.34
C PRO A 134 -1.67 -2.57 -13.80
N ARG A 135 -2.70 -3.18 -14.41
CA ARG A 135 -3.10 -2.90 -15.81
C ARG A 135 -3.41 -1.43 -16.05
N SER A 136 -4.00 -0.74 -15.07
CA SER A 136 -4.29 0.68 -15.15
C SER A 136 -3.17 1.58 -14.63
N CYS A 137 -2.11 0.98 -14.05
CA CYS A 137 -1.03 1.70 -13.37
C CYS A 137 0.34 1.41 -14.02
N HIS A 138 0.39 1.25 -15.34
CA HIS A 138 1.61 0.99 -16.10
C HIS A 138 2.41 -0.23 -15.61
N GLY A 139 1.73 -1.27 -15.14
CA GLY A 139 2.35 -2.50 -14.65
C GLY A 139 2.76 -2.47 -13.17
N VAL A 140 2.54 -1.36 -12.48
CA VAL A 140 2.85 -1.22 -11.05
C VAL A 140 1.61 -1.54 -10.22
N LEU A 141 1.74 -2.42 -9.22
CA LEU A 141 0.72 -2.56 -8.19
C LEU A 141 0.79 -1.35 -7.26
N VAL A 142 -0.29 -0.58 -7.23
CA VAL A 142 -0.38 0.63 -6.39
C VAL A 142 -1.33 0.37 -5.24
N GLU A 143 -0.91 0.67 -4.04
CA GLU A 143 -1.73 0.71 -2.84
C GLU A 143 -2.01 2.17 -2.45
N LEU A 144 -3.21 2.44 -2.00
CA LEU A 144 -3.57 3.68 -1.33
C LEU A 144 -3.80 3.38 0.15
N ILE A 145 -3.36 4.29 1.01
CA ILE A 145 -3.66 4.27 2.45
C ILE A 145 -4.25 5.63 2.85
N GLU A 146 -5.31 5.60 3.65
CA GLU A 146 -5.88 6.84 4.17
C GLU A 146 -5.03 7.39 5.31
N ALA A 147 -4.76 8.69 5.27
CA ALA A 147 -4.08 9.39 6.34
C ALA A 147 -4.87 9.32 7.66
N PRO A 148 -4.20 9.34 8.82
CA PRO A 148 -4.86 9.37 10.12
C PRO A 148 -5.94 10.46 10.22
N GLY A 149 -7.12 10.06 10.73
CA GLY A 149 -8.26 10.96 10.88
C GLY A 149 -9.13 11.14 9.64
N GLY A 150 -8.86 10.42 8.55
CA GLY A 150 -9.73 10.41 7.37
C GLY A 150 -11.07 9.70 7.63
N PRO A 151 -12.06 9.84 6.71
CA PRO A 151 -13.41 9.31 6.92
C PRO A 151 -13.50 7.80 7.14
N ALA A 152 -12.64 7.01 6.50
CA ALA A 152 -12.66 5.55 6.62
C ALA A 152 -12.05 5.04 7.95
N TRP A 153 -11.27 5.84 8.66
CA TRP A 153 -10.65 5.45 9.94
C TRP A 153 -11.68 5.02 10.98
N ALA A 154 -12.66 5.88 11.24
CA ALA A 154 -13.73 5.58 12.19
C ALA A 154 -14.58 4.40 11.73
N ALA A 155 -14.91 4.33 10.44
CA ALA A 155 -15.72 3.26 9.86
C ALA A 155 -15.08 1.87 9.99
N LEU A 156 -13.74 1.79 9.98
CA LEU A 156 -12.97 0.55 10.10
C LEU A 156 -12.43 0.28 11.52
N GLY A 157 -12.82 1.12 12.50
CA GLY A 157 -12.51 0.90 13.90
C GLY A 157 -11.07 1.23 14.29
N TYR A 158 -10.44 2.19 13.61
CA TYR A 158 -9.18 2.77 14.06
C TYR A 158 -9.46 3.87 15.10
N GLU A 159 -8.65 3.92 16.14
CA GLU A 159 -8.71 5.01 17.12
C GLU A 159 -8.01 6.26 16.56
N ALA A 160 -8.60 7.44 16.82
CA ALA A 160 -7.91 8.69 16.53
C ALA A 160 -6.75 8.84 17.52
N THR A 161 -5.54 8.87 17.01
CA THR A 161 -4.33 9.19 17.81
C THR A 161 -4.16 10.70 17.96
#